data_f9ad15e1282090ca54573930856daa74
#
_entry.id   f9ad15e1282090ca54573930856daa74
#
_cell.length_a   1.000
_cell.length_b   1.000
_cell.length_c   1.000
_cell.angle_alpha   90.00
_cell.angle_beta   90.00
_cell.angle_gamma   90.00
#
_symmetry.space_group_name_H-M   'P 1'
#
loop_
_entity.id
_entity.type
_entity.pdbx_description
1 polymer ?
#
loop_
_entity_poly.entity_id
_entity_poly.type
_entity_poly.pdbx_seq_one_letter_code
_entity_poly.pdbx_strand_id
1 'polypeptide(L)'
;MKKKLLALVVMALLLVPVGAMATSLLSFNDTQLGWIDVGSWDWNPGNALAVGAVPLSNDMNNPSSFTLYYQAALAVFQDANGNTIGGTGLNLDYEITVQAGFSELGYRTDTFGLGVLPILSNANFSLDPGAPVNFLNIYVDAARNSNNLAGTGFGDGILLMSGVISASTGAFTVYVDTNQDGILDTLALDGFGTNNYPGTQTLAGNGSASVEAKIDGASVNGAYIDISTYPLDFYLDMFFNSSTVAPFLQQNPSAEVVGITANIGDINGFTGPDFLFQADGNSSFTVVPEPSTVILLGLGLLGAGGLGYLRRKR
;
A
#
# COMPACT_ATOMS: atom_id res chain seq x y z
N MET A 1 13.08 -48.94 -17.75
CA MET A 1 13.45 -48.38 -16.44
C MET A 1 13.86 -46.91 -16.50
N LYS A 2 14.70 -46.47 -17.43
CA LYS A 2 15.17 -45.05 -17.53
C LYS A 2 14.03 -44.02 -17.72
N LYS A 3 12.97 -44.31 -18.52
CA LYS A 3 11.82 -43.41 -18.74
C LYS A 3 10.92 -43.23 -17.51
N LYS A 4 10.79 -44.27 -16.64
CA LYS A 4 10.00 -44.19 -15.40
C LYS A 4 10.75 -43.39 -14.31
N LEU A 5 12.08 -43.41 -14.29
CA LEU A 5 12.89 -42.63 -13.37
C LEU A 5 12.86 -41.14 -13.72
N LEU A 6 12.91 -40.80 -15.03
CA LEU A 6 12.82 -39.43 -15.51
C LEU A 6 11.44 -38.83 -15.18
N ALA A 7 10.35 -39.60 -15.34
CA ALA A 7 9.00 -39.12 -14.98
C ALA A 7 8.86 -38.88 -13.48
N LEU A 8 9.50 -39.68 -12.63
CA LEU A 8 9.46 -39.53 -11.16
C LEU A 8 10.25 -38.27 -10.70
N VAL A 9 11.39 -37.97 -11.36
CA VAL A 9 12.17 -36.77 -11.09
C VAL A 9 11.45 -35.50 -11.55
N VAL A 10 10.79 -35.53 -12.72
CA VAL A 10 9.97 -34.42 -13.22
C VAL A 10 8.75 -34.19 -12.34
N MET A 11 8.10 -35.25 -11.84
CA MET A 11 6.97 -35.14 -10.93
C MET A 11 7.37 -34.62 -9.54
N ALA A 12 8.57 -34.98 -9.05
CA ALA A 12 9.12 -34.43 -7.81
C ALA A 12 9.49 -32.94 -7.93
N LEU A 13 9.94 -32.49 -9.09
CA LEU A 13 10.19 -31.07 -9.39
C LEU A 13 8.90 -30.23 -9.50
N LEU A 14 7.80 -30.85 -9.92
CA LEU A 14 6.47 -30.19 -9.99
C LEU A 14 5.74 -30.14 -8.64
N LEU A 15 6.21 -30.92 -7.64
CA LEU A 15 5.72 -30.92 -6.27
C LEU A 15 6.58 -30.05 -5.34
N VAL A 16 7.50 -29.24 -5.85
CA VAL A 16 8.08 -28.15 -5.05
C VAL A 16 6.91 -27.26 -4.65
N PRO A 17 6.51 -27.20 -3.37
CA PRO A 17 5.48 -26.27 -2.97
C PRO A 17 5.97 -24.90 -3.43
N VAL A 18 5.19 -24.23 -4.25
CA VAL A 18 5.27 -22.78 -4.37
C VAL A 18 5.15 -22.34 -2.92
N GLY A 19 6.27 -21.90 -2.33
CA GLY A 19 6.33 -21.61 -0.92
C GLY A 19 5.14 -20.70 -0.59
N ALA A 20 4.23 -21.17 0.24
CA ALA A 20 3.28 -20.27 0.86
C ALA A 20 4.16 -19.20 1.50
N MET A 21 4.10 -17.98 1.02
CA MET A 21 4.76 -16.87 1.67
C MET A 21 4.12 -16.78 3.05
N ALA A 22 4.86 -17.22 4.05
CA ALA A 22 4.38 -17.11 5.42
C ALA A 22 4.43 -15.63 5.77
N THR A 23 3.32 -15.07 6.21
CA THR A 23 3.32 -13.76 6.86
C THR A 23 4.33 -13.82 7.99
N SER A 24 5.37 -13.01 7.90
CA SER A 24 6.44 -12.99 8.90
C SER A 24 6.03 -12.07 10.04
N LEU A 25 6.29 -12.48 11.27
CA LEU A 25 6.12 -11.60 12.42
C LEU A 25 7.29 -10.62 12.49
N LEU A 26 6.99 -9.32 12.57
CA LEU A 26 7.98 -8.30 12.84
C LEU A 26 8.16 -8.16 14.34
N SER A 27 9.38 -8.32 14.86
CA SER A 27 9.66 -8.06 16.27
C SER A 27 9.92 -6.56 16.47
N PHE A 28 9.01 -5.90 17.20
CA PHE A 28 9.04 -4.45 17.46
C PHE A 28 9.26 -4.18 18.96
N ASN A 29 10.12 -3.21 19.28
CA ASN A 29 10.43 -2.79 20.65
C ASN A 29 9.48 -1.68 21.11
N ASP A 30 8.40 -2.08 21.75
CA ASP A 30 7.38 -1.17 22.31
C ASP A 30 7.82 -0.58 23.66
N THR A 31 7.45 0.66 23.95
CA THR A 31 7.87 1.36 25.18
C THR A 31 7.25 0.79 26.45
N GLN A 32 6.08 0.16 26.37
CA GLN A 32 5.36 -0.39 27.53
C GLN A 32 5.59 -1.90 27.68
N LEU A 33 5.64 -2.64 26.59
CA LEU A 33 5.68 -4.09 26.57
C LEU A 33 7.08 -4.67 26.27
N GLY A 34 8.04 -3.82 25.80
CA GLY A 34 9.30 -4.28 25.26
C GLY A 34 9.13 -4.96 23.88
N TRP A 35 9.90 -6.00 23.60
CA TRP A 35 9.82 -6.69 22.32
C TRP A 35 8.50 -7.45 22.17
N ILE A 36 7.74 -7.10 21.12
CA ILE A 36 6.47 -7.73 20.75
C ILE A 36 6.54 -8.24 19.31
N ASP A 37 5.86 -9.35 19.04
CA ASP A 37 5.74 -9.90 17.70
C ASP A 37 4.47 -9.37 17.02
N VAL A 38 4.66 -8.64 15.94
CA VAL A 38 3.59 -7.97 15.19
C VAL A 38 3.40 -8.67 13.85
N GLY A 39 2.16 -9.09 13.54
CA GLY A 39 1.78 -9.74 12.29
C GLY A 39 1.37 -8.75 11.20
N SER A 40 0.68 -7.68 11.60
CA SER A 40 0.25 -6.61 10.69
C SER A 40 0.10 -5.27 11.40
N TRP A 41 0.10 -4.23 10.60
CA TRP A 41 -0.10 -2.85 10.99
C TRP A 41 -1.40 -2.34 10.39
N ASP A 42 -2.29 -1.81 11.20
CA ASP A 42 -3.55 -1.22 10.79
C ASP A 42 -3.44 0.30 10.90
N TRP A 43 -3.50 0.97 9.77
CA TRP A 43 -3.31 2.41 9.66
C TRP A 43 -4.63 3.14 9.86
N ASN A 44 -4.61 4.28 10.52
CA ASN A 44 -5.76 5.19 10.47
C ASN A 44 -6.01 5.64 9.03
N PRO A 45 -7.26 5.93 8.66
CA PRO A 45 -7.54 6.57 7.38
C PRO A 45 -6.65 7.80 7.17
N GLY A 46 -5.82 7.73 6.15
CA GLY A 46 -4.81 8.74 5.80
C GLY A 46 -5.19 9.54 4.58
N ASN A 47 -4.48 10.63 4.34
CA ASN A 47 -4.68 11.46 3.15
C ASN A 47 -3.83 10.94 1.99
N ALA A 48 -4.44 10.90 0.80
CA ALA A 48 -3.79 10.54 -0.44
C ALA A 48 -4.06 11.60 -1.51
N LEU A 49 -3.03 11.90 -2.29
CA LEU A 49 -3.06 12.91 -3.35
C LEU A 49 -2.46 12.34 -4.63
N ALA A 50 -3.29 12.22 -5.67
CA ALA A 50 -2.84 11.82 -7.00
C ALA A 50 -2.60 13.08 -7.85
N VAL A 51 -1.33 13.47 -7.99
CA VAL A 51 -0.89 14.67 -8.72
C VAL A 51 -0.86 14.39 -10.22
N GLY A 52 -1.62 15.17 -10.98
CA GLY A 52 -1.72 15.02 -12.44
C GLY A 52 -2.63 13.86 -12.89
N ALA A 53 -3.49 13.35 -12.00
CA ALA A 53 -4.39 12.25 -12.31
C ALA A 53 -5.69 12.68 -13.01
N VAL A 54 -5.93 13.99 -13.19
CA VAL A 54 -7.18 14.48 -13.80
C VAL A 54 -6.88 15.38 -15.00
N PRO A 55 -7.39 15.03 -16.19
CA PRO A 55 -8.09 13.80 -16.53
C PRO A 55 -7.10 12.66 -16.88
N LEU A 56 -7.43 11.43 -16.51
CA LEU A 56 -6.71 10.28 -17.03
C LEU A 56 -7.03 10.03 -18.51
N SER A 57 -6.09 9.42 -19.23
CA SER A 57 -6.31 8.91 -20.58
C SER A 57 -7.46 7.91 -20.61
N ASN A 58 -8.27 7.92 -21.66
CA ASN A 58 -9.26 6.88 -21.94
C ASN A 58 -8.76 5.81 -22.94
N ASP A 59 -7.46 5.81 -23.22
CA ASP A 59 -6.80 4.78 -24.01
C ASP A 59 -5.87 3.94 -23.13
N MET A 60 -6.24 2.67 -22.91
CA MET A 60 -5.45 1.72 -22.13
C MET A 60 -4.07 1.42 -22.74
N ASN A 61 -3.89 1.64 -24.05
CA ASN A 61 -2.61 1.43 -24.73
C ASN A 61 -1.69 2.66 -24.61
N ASN A 62 -2.23 3.79 -24.14
CA ASN A 62 -1.49 5.02 -23.93
C ASN A 62 -1.94 5.66 -22.60
N PRO A 63 -1.68 5.01 -21.44
CA PRO A 63 -2.09 5.51 -20.14
C PRO A 63 -1.39 6.82 -19.77
N SER A 64 -2.03 7.62 -18.93
CA SER A 64 -1.42 8.80 -18.34
C SER A 64 -0.51 8.39 -17.17
N SER A 65 0.65 9.05 -17.03
CA SER A 65 1.45 8.94 -15.81
C SER A 65 1.02 10.02 -14.82
N PHE A 66 0.89 9.66 -13.54
CA PHE A 66 0.63 10.57 -12.43
C PHE A 66 1.43 10.14 -11.20
N THR A 67 1.55 10.99 -10.19
CA THR A 67 2.26 10.65 -8.95
C THR A 67 1.29 10.59 -7.79
N LEU A 68 1.26 9.46 -7.10
CA LEU A 68 0.51 9.29 -5.87
C LEU A 68 1.39 9.61 -4.67
N TYR A 69 0.90 10.44 -3.75
CA TYR A 69 1.45 10.67 -2.42
C TYR A 69 0.46 10.19 -1.37
N TYR A 70 0.97 9.60 -0.29
CA TYR A 70 0.17 9.09 0.82
C TYR A 70 0.85 9.36 2.15
N GLN A 71 0.05 9.65 3.17
CA GLN A 71 0.50 9.76 4.56
C GLN A 71 -0.59 9.30 5.51
N ALA A 72 -0.20 8.59 6.57
CA ALA A 72 -1.09 8.14 7.63
C ALA A 72 -0.33 7.93 8.94
N ALA A 73 -1.08 7.88 10.05
CA ALA A 73 -0.59 7.43 11.35
C ALA A 73 -1.10 6.02 11.64
N LEU A 74 -0.30 5.21 12.34
CA LEU A 74 -0.65 3.86 12.72
C LEU A 74 -1.74 3.87 13.80
N ALA A 75 -2.82 3.13 13.58
CA ALA A 75 -3.90 2.97 14.55
C ALA A 75 -3.54 1.94 15.63
N VAL A 76 -3.21 0.72 15.20
CA VAL A 76 -2.94 -0.41 16.10
C VAL A 76 -1.95 -1.39 15.48
N PHE A 77 -1.23 -2.11 16.35
CA PHE A 77 -0.54 -3.34 16.01
C PHE A 77 -1.51 -4.53 16.10
N GLN A 78 -1.35 -5.48 15.21
CA GLN A 78 -2.11 -6.72 15.22
C GLN A 78 -1.17 -7.94 15.33
N ASP A 79 -1.62 -8.99 16.00
CA ASP A 79 -0.90 -10.25 16.10
C ASP A 79 -0.99 -11.08 14.80
N ALA A 80 -0.42 -12.29 14.77
CA ALA A 80 -0.47 -13.20 13.63
C ALA A 80 -1.89 -13.61 13.21
N ASN A 81 -2.88 -13.43 14.08
CA ASN A 81 -4.27 -13.79 13.84
C ASN A 81 -5.15 -12.57 13.48
N GLY A 82 -4.53 -11.38 13.38
CA GLY A 82 -5.22 -10.12 13.12
C GLY A 82 -5.92 -9.50 14.35
N ASN A 83 -5.61 -9.98 15.57
CA ASN A 83 -6.16 -9.38 16.77
C ASN A 83 -5.30 -8.19 17.22
N THR A 84 -5.93 -7.12 17.69
CA THR A 84 -5.24 -5.95 18.24
C THR A 84 -4.38 -6.32 19.44
N ILE A 85 -3.10 -5.90 19.42
CA ILE A 85 -2.19 -6.01 20.55
C ILE A 85 -2.43 -4.83 21.48
N GLY A 86 -3.07 -5.09 22.62
CA GLY A 86 -3.40 -4.07 23.61
C GLY A 86 -2.25 -3.76 24.57
N GLY A 87 -2.30 -2.60 25.22
CA GLY A 87 -1.35 -2.21 26.25
C GLY A 87 0.00 -1.71 25.74
N THR A 88 0.10 -1.43 24.45
CA THR A 88 1.29 -0.83 23.82
C THR A 88 1.42 0.65 24.15
N GLY A 89 2.62 1.21 23.97
CA GLY A 89 2.87 2.66 24.04
C GLY A 89 2.41 3.42 22.80
N LEU A 90 1.99 2.73 21.74
CA LEU A 90 1.51 3.36 20.50
C LEU A 90 0.32 4.29 20.80
N ASN A 91 0.39 5.51 20.26
CA ASN A 91 -0.57 6.60 20.47
C ASN A 91 -0.71 7.08 21.95
N LEU A 92 0.13 6.56 22.85
CA LEU A 92 0.27 7.01 24.24
C LEU A 92 1.63 7.68 24.50
N ASP A 93 2.71 7.01 24.16
CA ASP A 93 4.09 7.48 24.37
C ASP A 93 4.74 7.93 23.04
N TYR A 94 4.32 7.35 21.95
CA TYR A 94 4.83 7.62 20.59
C TYR A 94 3.73 7.39 19.56
N GLU A 95 3.93 7.90 18.36
CA GLU A 95 3.17 7.51 17.16
C GLU A 95 4.10 6.87 16.13
N ILE A 96 3.54 6.11 15.22
CA ILE A 96 4.20 5.64 14.00
C ILE A 96 3.46 6.24 12.82
N THR A 97 4.22 6.84 11.90
CA THR A 97 3.67 7.49 10.72
C THR A 97 4.32 6.94 9.45
N VAL A 98 3.59 7.01 8.35
CA VAL A 98 4.07 6.64 7.02
C VAL A 98 3.93 7.80 6.06
N GLN A 99 4.95 7.95 5.21
CA GLN A 99 4.90 8.77 4.00
C GLN A 99 5.34 7.93 2.82
N ALA A 100 4.57 7.95 1.74
CA ALA A 100 4.92 7.30 0.49
C ALA A 100 4.69 8.23 -0.69
N GLY A 101 5.50 8.09 -1.72
CA GLY A 101 5.31 8.74 -3.01
C GLY A 101 5.80 7.82 -4.12
N PHE A 102 4.97 7.58 -5.12
CA PHE A 102 5.32 6.77 -6.27
C PHE A 102 4.46 7.14 -7.47
N SER A 103 4.98 6.89 -8.67
CA SER A 103 4.25 7.20 -9.88
C SER A 103 3.54 5.97 -10.43
N GLU A 104 2.40 6.22 -11.03
CA GLU A 104 1.53 5.20 -11.61
C GLU A 104 1.15 5.56 -13.04
N LEU A 105 0.91 4.53 -13.84
CA LEU A 105 0.28 4.60 -15.14
C LEU A 105 -1.20 4.30 -14.98
N GLY A 106 -2.07 5.23 -15.37
CA GLY A 106 -3.50 5.11 -15.22
C GLY A 106 -4.28 5.39 -16.50
N TYR A 107 -5.37 4.68 -16.67
CA TYR A 107 -6.36 4.95 -17.70
C TYR A 107 -7.78 4.83 -17.13
N ARG A 108 -8.73 5.52 -17.75
CA ARG A 108 -10.13 5.48 -17.35
C ARG A 108 -11.01 4.84 -18.42
N THR A 109 -12.11 4.27 -17.98
CA THR A 109 -13.19 3.80 -18.83
C THR A 109 -14.48 4.44 -18.37
N ASP A 110 -15.12 5.20 -19.25
CA ASP A 110 -16.36 5.91 -18.96
C ASP A 110 -17.57 5.05 -19.35
N THR A 111 -18.57 5.01 -18.47
CA THR A 111 -19.86 4.38 -18.75
C THR A 111 -20.90 5.49 -18.99
N PHE A 112 -21.46 5.53 -20.19
CA PHE A 112 -22.47 6.49 -20.59
C PHE A 112 -23.86 5.87 -20.53
N GLY A 113 -24.84 6.73 -20.16
CA GLY A 113 -26.27 6.45 -20.27
C GLY A 113 -26.90 7.22 -21.43
N LEU A 114 -28.04 7.85 -21.16
CA LEU A 114 -28.75 8.67 -22.15
C LEU A 114 -28.22 10.12 -22.21
N GLY A 115 -27.41 10.54 -21.20
CA GLY A 115 -26.86 11.89 -21.08
C GLY A 115 -25.55 12.10 -21.85
N VAL A 116 -25.05 13.33 -21.83
CA VAL A 116 -23.78 13.72 -22.44
C VAL A 116 -22.61 13.51 -21.48
N LEU A 117 -22.86 13.48 -20.17
CA LEU A 117 -21.88 13.13 -19.16
C LEU A 117 -21.87 11.62 -18.93
N PRO A 118 -20.74 11.01 -18.54
CA PRO A 118 -20.72 9.63 -18.11
C PRO A 118 -21.51 9.46 -16.80
N ILE A 119 -22.15 8.32 -16.62
CA ILE A 119 -22.76 7.94 -15.33
C ILE A 119 -21.67 7.75 -14.29
N LEU A 120 -20.61 7.05 -14.71
CA LEU A 120 -19.43 6.80 -13.88
C LEU A 120 -18.16 6.68 -14.73
N SER A 121 -17.02 6.92 -14.09
CA SER A 121 -15.69 6.70 -14.66
C SER A 121 -14.92 5.74 -13.77
N ASN A 122 -14.41 4.65 -14.36
CA ASN A 122 -13.55 3.70 -13.69
C ASN A 122 -12.09 3.95 -14.10
N ALA A 123 -11.25 4.28 -13.16
CA ALA A 123 -9.80 4.34 -13.33
C ALA A 123 -9.18 2.99 -12.97
N ASN A 124 -8.21 2.53 -13.76
CA ASN A 124 -7.33 1.41 -13.44
C ASN A 124 -5.91 1.93 -13.49
N PHE A 125 -5.09 1.49 -12.56
CA PHE A 125 -3.72 1.98 -12.43
C PHE A 125 -2.75 0.89 -11.98
N SER A 126 -1.49 1.08 -12.32
CA SER A 126 -0.37 0.22 -11.96
C SER A 126 0.90 1.04 -11.83
N LEU A 127 1.90 0.52 -11.11
CA LEU A 127 3.19 1.18 -10.93
C LEU A 127 3.80 1.60 -12.27
N ASP A 128 4.33 2.84 -12.33
CA ASP A 128 5.22 3.31 -13.40
C ASP A 128 6.69 3.09 -12.97
N PRO A 129 7.35 2.00 -13.42
CA PRO A 129 8.69 1.66 -12.95
C PRO A 129 9.77 2.61 -13.50
N GLY A 130 9.44 3.45 -14.47
CA GLY A 130 10.35 4.39 -15.12
C GLY A 130 10.37 5.78 -14.49
N ALA A 131 9.45 6.07 -13.58
CA ALA A 131 9.29 7.40 -13.03
C ALA A 131 10.28 7.71 -11.88
N PRO A 132 10.63 8.99 -11.69
CA PRO A 132 11.66 9.38 -10.72
C PRO A 132 11.20 9.35 -9.26
N VAL A 133 9.88 9.45 -9.00
CA VAL A 133 9.34 9.44 -7.65
C VAL A 133 8.98 8.02 -7.27
N ASN A 134 9.72 7.49 -6.29
CA ASN A 134 9.44 6.16 -5.72
C ASN A 134 10.11 6.03 -4.35
N PHE A 135 9.32 6.20 -3.28
CA PHE A 135 9.81 6.02 -1.92
C PHE A 135 8.68 5.59 -0.97
N LEU A 136 9.06 4.93 0.10
CA LEU A 136 8.26 4.70 1.30
C LEU A 136 9.15 4.94 2.50
N ASN A 137 8.69 5.78 3.44
CA ASN A 137 9.37 6.05 4.70
C ASN A 137 8.39 5.86 5.85
N ILE A 138 8.84 5.19 6.90
CA ILE A 138 8.06 4.99 8.12
C ILE A 138 8.88 5.57 9.27
N TYR A 139 8.22 6.35 10.12
CA TYR A 139 8.84 7.08 11.22
C TYR A 139 8.21 6.67 12.56
N VAL A 140 8.97 6.80 13.63
CA VAL A 140 8.48 6.76 15.01
C VAL A 140 8.72 8.13 15.65
N ASP A 141 7.69 8.70 16.25
CA ASP A 141 7.78 10.03 16.86
C ASP A 141 7.14 10.05 18.25
N ALA A 142 7.93 10.55 19.23
CA ALA A 142 7.45 10.78 20.58
C ALA A 142 6.55 12.03 20.70
N ALA A 143 6.61 12.95 19.73
CA ALA A 143 5.82 14.18 19.76
C ALA A 143 4.33 13.91 19.50
N ARG A 144 3.98 12.86 18.77
CA ARG A 144 2.60 12.48 18.44
C ARG A 144 1.80 13.66 17.88
N ASN A 145 2.36 14.26 16.83
CA ASN A 145 1.88 15.54 16.29
C ASN A 145 1.34 15.42 14.86
N SER A 146 1.17 14.19 14.35
CA SER A 146 0.59 13.96 13.04
C SER A 146 -0.83 14.55 12.96
N ASN A 147 -1.06 15.33 11.91
CA ASN A 147 -2.29 16.08 11.73
C ASN A 147 -2.75 16.00 10.27
N ASN A 148 -3.75 15.17 10.03
CA ASN A 148 -4.33 14.99 8.68
C ASN A 148 -4.96 16.27 8.14
N LEU A 149 -5.44 17.17 9.01
CA LEU A 149 -6.04 18.43 8.57
C LEU A 149 -4.98 19.40 8.03
N ALA A 150 -3.85 19.50 8.74
CA ALA A 150 -2.75 20.39 8.35
C ALA A 150 -1.78 19.75 7.35
N GLY A 151 -1.77 18.42 7.22
CA GLY A 151 -0.82 17.67 6.42
C GLY A 151 0.59 17.61 7.02
N THR A 152 0.73 17.85 8.32
CA THR A 152 2.01 17.97 9.02
C THR A 152 2.23 16.87 10.05
N GLY A 153 3.47 16.69 10.52
CA GLY A 153 3.83 15.77 11.59
C GLY A 153 3.98 14.30 11.14
N PHE A 154 4.02 14.01 9.84
CA PHE A 154 4.16 12.63 9.36
C PHE A 154 5.60 12.23 9.01
N GLY A 155 6.53 13.16 8.93
CA GLY A 155 7.89 12.89 8.46
C GLY A 155 8.99 13.52 9.33
N ASP A 156 8.66 14.02 10.52
CA ASP A 156 9.56 14.71 11.43
C ASP A 156 10.08 13.84 12.58
N GLY A 157 9.60 12.59 12.68
CA GLY A 157 10.08 11.60 13.62
C GLY A 157 11.43 10.95 13.24
N ILE A 158 11.84 9.97 14.02
CA ILE A 158 13.01 9.14 13.75
C ILE A 158 12.65 8.13 12.66
N LEU A 159 13.45 8.06 11.59
CA LEU A 159 13.24 7.07 10.54
C LEU A 159 13.32 5.65 11.13
N LEU A 160 12.23 4.90 11.00
CA LEU A 160 12.12 3.53 11.46
C LEU A 160 12.57 2.55 10.37
N MET A 161 12.10 2.77 9.14
CA MET A 161 12.53 2.03 7.95
C MET A 161 12.19 2.82 6.68
N SER A 162 12.90 2.52 5.60
CA SER A 162 12.60 3.06 4.27
C SER A 162 12.68 1.99 3.19
N GLY A 163 12.03 2.26 2.07
CA GLY A 163 12.00 1.36 0.93
C GLY A 163 11.51 2.04 -0.34
N VAL A 164 11.29 1.22 -1.36
CA VAL A 164 10.73 1.63 -2.64
C VAL A 164 9.53 0.77 -2.98
N ILE A 165 8.56 1.35 -3.66
CA ILE A 165 7.41 0.59 -4.14
C ILE A 165 7.88 -0.30 -5.30
N SER A 166 7.67 -1.60 -5.16
CA SER A 166 8.06 -2.63 -6.13
C SER A 166 6.90 -3.06 -7.02
N ALA A 167 5.67 -2.95 -6.51
CA ALA A 167 4.45 -3.20 -7.28
C ALA A 167 3.31 -2.32 -6.77
N SER A 168 2.45 -1.89 -7.66
CA SER A 168 1.17 -1.27 -7.34
C SER A 168 0.15 -1.69 -8.39
N THR A 169 -1.08 -1.96 -7.95
CA THR A 169 -2.23 -2.17 -8.82
C THR A 169 -3.50 -1.77 -8.08
N GLY A 170 -4.42 -1.14 -8.78
CA GLY A 170 -5.67 -0.72 -8.16
C GLY A 170 -6.70 -0.24 -9.17
N ALA A 171 -7.86 0.08 -8.64
CA ALA A 171 -8.95 0.68 -9.39
C ALA A 171 -9.71 1.68 -8.51
N PHE A 172 -10.25 2.71 -9.14
CA PHE A 172 -11.06 3.73 -8.50
C PHE A 172 -12.25 4.08 -9.38
N THR A 173 -13.46 4.10 -8.80
CA THR A 173 -14.68 4.49 -9.49
C THR A 173 -15.12 5.85 -9.00
N VAL A 174 -15.37 6.76 -9.94
CA VAL A 174 -15.93 8.09 -9.69
C VAL A 174 -17.35 8.15 -10.25
N TYR A 175 -18.29 8.60 -9.45
CA TYR A 175 -19.71 8.78 -9.82
C TYR A 175 -19.91 10.20 -10.35
N VAL A 176 -20.31 10.34 -11.60
CA VAL A 176 -20.26 11.64 -12.31
C VAL A 176 -21.67 12.24 -12.50
N ASP A 177 -22.58 11.48 -13.12
CA ASP A 177 -23.97 11.90 -13.39
C ASP A 177 -24.86 10.63 -13.30
N THR A 178 -25.10 10.17 -12.08
CA THR A 178 -25.78 8.89 -11.83
C THR A 178 -27.29 8.98 -12.09
N ASN A 179 -27.84 10.16 -11.99
CA ASN A 179 -29.27 10.44 -12.25
C ASN A 179 -29.55 10.78 -13.73
N GLN A 180 -28.50 11.01 -14.53
CA GLN A 180 -28.52 11.29 -15.97
C GLN A 180 -29.28 12.60 -16.32
N ASP A 181 -29.23 13.61 -15.45
CA ASP A 181 -29.83 14.93 -15.67
C ASP A 181 -28.93 15.91 -16.43
N GLY A 182 -27.68 15.50 -16.71
CA GLY A 182 -26.67 16.30 -17.40
C GLY A 182 -25.90 17.25 -16.47
N ILE A 183 -26.05 17.10 -15.16
CA ILE A 183 -25.37 17.88 -14.12
C ILE A 183 -24.47 16.94 -13.31
N LEU A 184 -23.31 17.44 -12.88
CA LEU A 184 -22.40 16.66 -12.03
C LEU A 184 -23.02 16.39 -10.65
N ASP A 185 -22.98 15.13 -10.23
CA ASP A 185 -23.37 14.71 -8.87
C ASP A 185 -22.27 15.07 -7.87
N THR A 186 -22.26 16.30 -7.36
CA THR A 186 -21.23 16.78 -6.46
C THR A 186 -21.68 16.77 -5.00
N LEU A 187 -20.70 16.58 -4.11
CA LEU A 187 -20.82 16.65 -2.65
C LEU A 187 -19.84 17.69 -2.12
N ALA A 188 -20.07 18.20 -0.90
CA ALA A 188 -19.03 18.99 -0.23
C ALA A 188 -17.78 18.13 -0.03
N LEU A 189 -16.60 18.64 -0.36
CA LEU A 189 -15.34 17.91 -0.18
C LEU A 189 -15.11 17.55 1.29
N ASP A 190 -15.49 18.46 2.17
CA ASP A 190 -15.38 18.32 3.61
C ASP A 190 -16.75 18.54 4.24
N GLY A 191 -17.36 17.49 4.70
CA GLY A 191 -18.64 17.52 5.42
C GLY A 191 -18.53 17.04 6.86
N PHE A 192 -17.29 16.77 7.35
CA PHE A 192 -17.04 16.25 8.69
C PHE A 192 -16.64 17.37 9.66
N GLY A 193 -17.52 17.68 10.62
CA GLY A 193 -17.25 18.68 11.65
C GLY A 193 -17.23 20.11 11.08
N THR A 194 -16.06 20.74 11.06
CA THR A 194 -15.86 22.08 10.51
C THR A 194 -15.50 21.96 9.03
N ASN A 195 -16.25 22.66 8.17
CA ASN A 195 -15.93 22.69 6.74
C ASN A 195 -14.63 23.47 6.49
N ASN A 196 -13.53 22.76 6.21
CA ASN A 196 -12.20 23.32 5.98
C ASN A 196 -11.93 23.64 4.52
N TYR A 197 -12.85 23.25 3.61
CA TYR A 197 -12.81 23.51 2.19
C TYR A 197 -14.11 24.21 1.74
N PRO A 198 -14.41 25.41 2.27
CA PRO A 198 -15.65 26.11 1.94
C PRO A 198 -15.71 26.45 0.44
N GLY A 199 -16.77 26.00 -0.21
CA GLY A 199 -16.96 26.20 -1.65
C GLY A 199 -16.31 25.16 -2.55
N THR A 200 -15.47 24.27 -2.01
CA THR A 200 -14.89 23.17 -2.76
C THR A 200 -15.81 21.95 -2.71
N GLN A 201 -16.08 21.38 -3.87
CA GLN A 201 -16.89 20.17 -4.03
C GLN A 201 -16.04 18.99 -4.44
N THR A 202 -16.59 17.78 -4.33
CA THR A 202 -15.98 16.56 -4.84
C THR A 202 -17.00 15.72 -5.57
N LEU A 203 -16.55 14.97 -6.57
CA LEU A 203 -17.30 13.84 -7.07
C LEU A 203 -17.18 12.70 -6.06
N ALA A 204 -18.29 12.01 -5.78
CA ALA A 204 -18.24 10.79 -4.96
C ALA A 204 -17.41 9.71 -5.66
N GLY A 205 -16.64 8.95 -4.91
CA GLY A 205 -15.84 7.88 -5.48
C GLY A 205 -15.32 6.92 -4.42
N ASN A 206 -15.01 5.72 -4.86
CA ASN A 206 -14.41 4.68 -4.02
C ASN A 206 -13.50 3.77 -4.85
N GLY A 207 -12.55 3.16 -4.19
CA GLY A 207 -11.58 2.29 -4.84
C GLY A 207 -10.83 1.40 -3.87
N SER A 208 -9.94 0.60 -4.43
CA SER A 208 -9.00 -0.21 -3.67
C SER A 208 -7.69 -0.36 -4.43
N ALA A 209 -6.61 -0.55 -3.69
CA ALA A 209 -5.29 -0.80 -4.25
C ALA A 209 -4.52 -1.82 -3.41
N SER A 210 -3.68 -2.60 -4.08
CA SER A 210 -2.61 -3.38 -3.48
C SER A 210 -1.28 -2.76 -3.84
N VAL A 211 -0.46 -2.51 -2.85
CA VAL A 211 0.88 -1.91 -3.01
C VAL A 211 1.88 -2.78 -2.27
N GLU A 212 2.95 -3.17 -2.95
CA GLU A 212 4.08 -3.87 -2.36
C GLU A 212 5.28 -2.93 -2.30
N ALA A 213 5.88 -2.79 -1.14
CA ALA A 213 7.12 -2.04 -0.95
C ALA A 213 8.26 -2.97 -0.56
N LYS A 214 9.38 -2.87 -1.27
CA LYS A 214 10.63 -3.51 -0.90
C LYS A 214 11.35 -2.63 0.10
N ILE A 215 11.52 -3.12 1.33
CA ILE A 215 12.22 -2.42 2.41
C ILE A 215 13.70 -2.69 2.30
N ASP A 216 14.52 -1.64 2.39
CA ASP A 216 15.97 -1.74 2.51
C ASP A 216 16.32 -2.09 3.96
N GLY A 217 16.78 -3.31 4.20
CA GLY A 217 17.18 -3.78 5.53
C GLY A 217 18.26 -2.93 6.19
N ALA A 218 19.12 -2.26 5.39
CA ALA A 218 20.13 -1.35 5.92
C ALA A 218 19.52 -0.05 6.48
N SER A 219 18.29 0.31 6.09
CA SER A 219 17.57 1.48 6.58
C SER A 219 16.82 1.22 7.89
N VAL A 220 16.68 -0.04 8.30
CA VAL A 220 15.87 -0.42 9.46
C VAL A 220 16.58 -0.02 10.75
N ASN A 221 15.86 0.70 11.61
CA ASN A 221 16.37 1.12 12.90
C ASN A 221 16.32 -0.03 13.92
N GLY A 222 17.47 -0.64 14.18
CA GLY A 222 17.61 -1.78 15.09
C GLY A 222 17.33 -1.48 16.57
N ALA A 223 17.12 -0.22 16.96
CA ALA A 223 16.64 0.11 18.30
C ALA A 223 15.15 -0.23 18.48
N TYR A 224 14.40 -0.25 17.39
CA TYR A 224 12.96 -0.48 17.39
C TYR A 224 12.54 -1.79 16.71
N ILE A 225 13.34 -2.29 15.75
CA ILE A 225 12.99 -3.50 14.98
C ILE A 225 14.16 -4.48 15.03
N ASP A 226 13.89 -5.69 15.48
CA ASP A 226 14.88 -6.78 15.41
C ASP A 226 14.83 -7.44 14.03
N ILE A 227 15.83 -7.13 13.21
CA ILE A 227 16.03 -7.72 11.88
C ILE A 227 16.94 -8.95 11.89
N SER A 228 17.38 -9.41 13.06
CA SER A 228 18.32 -10.55 13.14
C SER A 228 17.74 -11.85 12.54
N THR A 229 16.41 -11.94 12.48
CA THR A 229 15.66 -13.07 11.89
C THR A 229 15.23 -12.83 10.45
N TYR A 230 15.48 -11.63 9.90
CA TYR A 230 15.08 -11.26 8.54
C TYR A 230 16.27 -11.27 7.58
N PRO A 231 16.06 -11.61 6.31
CA PRO A 231 17.05 -11.34 5.27
C PRO A 231 17.26 -9.83 5.13
N LEU A 232 18.34 -9.42 4.46
CA LEU A 232 18.69 -8.00 4.26
C LEU A 232 17.58 -7.16 3.63
N ASP A 233 16.69 -7.80 2.87
CA ASP A 233 15.54 -7.17 2.26
C ASP A 233 14.27 -7.95 2.60
N PHE A 234 13.19 -7.26 2.88
CA PHE A 234 11.85 -7.84 3.07
C PHE A 234 10.79 -6.96 2.40
N TYR A 235 9.56 -7.47 2.32
CA TYR A 235 8.48 -6.74 1.67
C TYR A 235 7.43 -6.34 2.68
N LEU A 236 6.86 -5.16 2.45
CA LEU A 236 5.68 -4.65 3.13
C LEU A 236 4.55 -4.65 2.12
N ASP A 237 3.59 -5.53 2.34
CA ASP A 237 2.38 -5.63 1.53
C ASP A 237 1.31 -4.75 2.15
N MET A 238 0.82 -3.77 1.40
CA MET A 238 -0.22 -2.84 1.84
C MET A 238 -1.47 -3.02 0.98
N PHE A 239 -2.61 -3.07 1.65
CA PHE A 239 -3.92 -3.07 1.01
C PHE A 239 -4.70 -1.85 1.45
N PHE A 240 -5.28 -1.12 0.48
CA PHE A 240 -6.00 0.13 0.71
C PHE A 240 -7.44 0.04 0.25
N ASN A 241 -8.35 0.61 1.08
CA ASN A 241 -9.67 1.04 0.67
C ASN A 241 -9.68 2.57 0.60
N SER A 242 -10.13 3.13 -0.52
CA SER A 242 -10.08 4.56 -0.78
C SER A 242 -11.47 5.14 -1.00
N SER A 243 -11.68 6.38 -0.55
CA SER A 243 -12.95 7.07 -0.66
C SER A 243 -12.78 8.57 -0.84
N THR A 244 -13.64 9.16 -1.67
CA THR A 244 -13.88 10.61 -1.71
C THR A 244 -15.24 10.98 -1.15
N VAL A 245 -15.94 10.02 -0.57
CA VAL A 245 -17.28 10.26 0.00
C VAL A 245 -17.15 11.13 1.24
N ALA A 246 -17.82 12.27 1.23
CA ALA A 246 -17.94 13.12 2.39
C ALA A 246 -19.08 12.62 3.31
N PRO A 247 -18.92 12.73 4.66
CA PRO A 247 -17.68 13.16 5.32
C PRO A 247 -16.61 12.06 5.18
N PHE A 248 -15.36 12.48 4.95
CA PHE A 248 -14.24 11.57 5.09
C PHE A 248 -14.28 10.96 6.49
N LEU A 249 -14.21 9.64 6.58
CA LEU A 249 -14.72 8.84 7.70
C LEU A 249 -14.34 9.31 9.11
N GLN A 250 -13.19 9.92 9.31
CA GLN A 250 -12.74 10.35 10.63
C GLN A 250 -12.10 11.73 10.68
N GLN A 251 -11.60 12.24 9.56
CA GLN A 251 -10.83 13.49 9.50
C GLN A 251 -11.02 14.17 8.14
N ASN A 252 -10.93 15.49 8.17
CA ASN A 252 -10.98 16.29 6.96
C ASN A 252 -9.70 16.09 6.14
N PRO A 253 -9.80 16.03 4.80
CA PRO A 253 -8.63 15.87 3.95
C PRO A 253 -7.77 17.14 3.98
N SER A 254 -6.46 16.97 4.10
CA SER A 254 -5.50 18.05 3.98
C SER A 254 -5.29 18.46 2.53
N ALA A 255 -5.09 19.76 2.28
CA ALA A 255 -4.61 20.26 1.00
C ALA A 255 -3.12 19.92 0.75
N GLU A 256 -2.38 19.56 1.80
CA GLU A 256 -0.99 19.14 1.70
C GLU A 256 -0.85 17.66 2.08
N VAL A 257 -0.23 16.88 1.21
CA VAL A 257 0.12 15.48 1.46
C VAL A 257 1.60 15.31 1.15
N VAL A 258 2.38 14.85 2.13
CA VAL A 258 3.85 14.74 2.00
C VAL A 258 4.50 16.07 1.61
N GLY A 259 3.97 17.19 2.10
CA GLY A 259 4.44 18.54 1.78
C GLY A 259 4.10 19.03 0.35
N ILE A 260 3.27 18.29 -0.38
CA ILE A 260 2.80 18.67 -1.72
C ILE A 260 1.43 19.34 -1.58
N THR A 261 1.33 20.58 -2.04
CA THR A 261 0.06 21.32 -2.07
C THR A 261 -0.78 20.87 -3.27
N ALA A 262 -2.00 20.43 -3.00
CA ALA A 262 -2.94 19.97 -4.02
C ALA A 262 -3.50 21.12 -4.86
N ASN A 263 -3.66 20.88 -6.16
CA ASN A 263 -4.40 21.74 -7.08
C ASN A 263 -5.66 21.00 -7.57
N ILE A 264 -6.66 20.91 -6.70
CA ILE A 264 -7.90 20.14 -6.95
C ILE A 264 -8.99 20.95 -7.67
N GLY A 265 -8.79 22.27 -7.84
CA GLY A 265 -9.79 23.18 -8.43
C GLY A 265 -11.04 23.32 -7.58
N ASP A 266 -12.15 23.73 -8.19
CA ASP A 266 -13.44 23.92 -7.49
C ASP A 266 -14.17 22.60 -7.25
N ILE A 267 -13.91 21.58 -8.08
CA ILE A 267 -14.50 20.23 -7.98
C ILE A 267 -13.38 19.20 -8.05
N ASN A 268 -13.07 18.61 -6.91
CA ASN A 268 -12.08 17.52 -6.79
C ASN A 268 -12.49 16.33 -7.66
N GLY A 269 -11.56 15.87 -8.50
CA GLY A 269 -11.79 14.82 -9.48
C GLY A 269 -12.35 15.29 -10.83
N PHE A 270 -12.52 16.63 -11.02
CA PHE A 270 -13.08 17.15 -12.27
C PHE A 270 -12.39 18.41 -12.80
N THR A 271 -12.19 19.46 -11.98
CA THR A 271 -11.73 20.78 -12.48
C THR A 271 -10.24 21.05 -12.30
N GLY A 272 -9.60 20.48 -11.29
CA GLY A 272 -8.16 20.57 -11.08
C GLY A 272 -7.40 19.38 -11.69
N PRO A 273 -6.07 19.47 -11.85
CA PRO A 273 -5.26 18.35 -12.33
C PRO A 273 -5.06 17.25 -11.28
N ASP A 274 -5.25 17.58 -10.01
CA ASP A 274 -4.96 16.70 -8.89
C ASP A 274 -6.24 16.13 -8.29
N PHE A 275 -6.10 14.95 -7.66
CA PHE A 275 -7.21 14.26 -7.04
C PHE A 275 -6.87 13.92 -5.59
N LEU A 276 -7.61 14.50 -4.65
CA LEU A 276 -7.46 14.30 -3.22
C LEU A 276 -8.49 13.28 -2.71
N PHE A 277 -8.04 12.30 -1.94
CA PHE A 277 -8.92 11.27 -1.38
C PHE A 277 -8.38 10.74 -0.06
N GLN A 278 -9.17 9.95 0.65
CA GLN A 278 -8.77 9.24 1.84
C GLN A 278 -8.50 7.77 1.52
N ALA A 279 -7.46 7.21 2.11
CA ALA A 279 -7.13 5.80 2.00
C ALA A 279 -6.95 5.20 3.39
N ASP A 280 -7.68 4.12 3.64
CA ASP A 280 -7.60 3.31 4.85
C ASP A 280 -6.77 2.07 4.55
N GLY A 281 -5.64 1.92 5.21
CA GLY A 281 -4.62 0.94 4.87
C GLY A 281 -4.38 -0.10 5.95
N ASN A 282 -4.13 -1.33 5.51
CA ASN A 282 -3.61 -2.41 6.34
C ASN A 282 -2.34 -2.95 5.70
N SER A 283 -1.32 -3.26 6.49
CA SER A 283 -0.06 -3.76 5.97
C SER A 283 0.46 -4.97 6.73
N SER A 284 1.10 -5.89 6.00
CA SER A 284 1.73 -7.09 6.54
C SER A 284 3.15 -7.25 6.01
N PHE A 285 3.95 -8.07 6.68
CA PHE A 285 5.35 -8.28 6.34
C PHE A 285 5.54 -9.63 5.67
N THR A 286 6.28 -9.65 4.56
CA THR A 286 6.59 -10.85 3.81
C THR A 286 8.10 -10.97 3.61
N VAL A 287 8.65 -12.13 3.98
CA VAL A 287 10.06 -12.46 3.76
C VAL A 287 10.17 -13.36 2.53
N VAL A 288 10.98 -12.95 1.57
CA VAL A 288 11.30 -13.80 0.43
C VAL A 288 12.47 -14.72 0.81
N PRO A 289 12.27 -16.05 0.83
CA PRO A 289 13.36 -16.97 1.06
C PRO A 289 14.47 -16.76 0.02
N GLU A 290 15.72 -16.62 0.47
CA GLU A 290 16.84 -16.44 -0.44
C GLU A 290 16.88 -17.56 -1.51
N PRO A 291 17.19 -17.22 -2.78
CA PRO A 291 17.33 -18.22 -3.85
C PRO A 291 18.29 -19.36 -3.49
N SER A 292 19.30 -19.08 -2.65
CA SER A 292 20.24 -20.06 -2.10
C SER A 292 19.57 -21.17 -1.29
N THR A 293 18.54 -20.85 -0.50
CA THR A 293 17.79 -21.84 0.29
C THR A 293 17.02 -22.80 -0.62
N VAL A 294 16.42 -22.28 -1.69
CA VAL A 294 15.69 -23.08 -2.69
C VAL A 294 16.65 -23.96 -3.48
N ILE A 295 17.82 -23.40 -3.87
CA ILE A 295 18.88 -24.15 -4.58
C ILE A 295 19.46 -25.24 -3.66
N LEU A 296 19.75 -24.91 -2.41
CA LEU A 296 20.31 -25.87 -1.44
C LEU A 296 19.33 -27.00 -1.14
N LEU A 297 18.03 -26.70 -0.99
CA LEU A 297 16.97 -27.69 -0.85
C LEU A 297 16.89 -28.58 -2.10
N GLY A 298 16.93 -27.99 -3.29
CA GLY A 298 16.95 -28.73 -4.56
C GLY A 298 18.17 -29.64 -4.71
N LEU A 299 19.37 -29.17 -4.38
CA LEU A 299 20.62 -29.95 -4.39
C LEU A 299 20.60 -31.04 -3.31
N GLY A 300 20.05 -30.74 -2.14
CA GLY A 300 19.89 -31.73 -1.05
C GLY A 300 18.97 -32.88 -1.46
N LEU A 301 17.86 -32.60 -2.09
CA LEU A 301 16.93 -33.62 -2.62
C LEU A 301 17.56 -34.46 -3.76
N LEU A 302 18.31 -33.83 -4.66
CA LEU A 302 19.06 -34.54 -5.72
C LEU A 302 20.16 -35.43 -5.15
N GLY A 303 20.87 -34.96 -4.12
CA GLY A 303 21.89 -35.74 -3.41
C GLY A 303 21.30 -36.96 -2.68
N ALA A 304 20.20 -36.75 -1.96
CA ALA A 304 19.51 -37.84 -1.27
C ALA A 304 18.93 -38.90 -2.24
N GLY A 305 18.33 -38.42 -3.35
CA GLY A 305 17.82 -39.31 -4.41
C GLY A 305 18.92 -40.09 -5.11
N GLY A 306 20.07 -39.46 -5.37
CA GLY A 306 21.24 -40.10 -5.97
C GLY A 306 21.84 -41.19 -5.08
N LEU A 307 22.00 -40.92 -3.77
CA LEU A 307 22.47 -41.91 -2.80
C LEU A 307 21.52 -43.08 -2.64
N GLY A 308 20.21 -42.84 -2.63
CA GLY A 308 19.20 -43.91 -2.60
C GLY A 308 19.24 -44.82 -3.83
N TYR A 309 19.54 -44.26 -5.00
CA TYR A 309 19.69 -45.02 -6.24
C TYR A 309 20.94 -45.90 -6.23
N LEU A 310 22.07 -45.38 -5.74
CA LEU A 310 23.33 -46.12 -5.66
C LEU A 310 23.28 -47.29 -4.65
N ARG A 311 22.59 -47.11 -3.50
CA ARG A 311 22.35 -48.17 -2.53
C ARG A 311 21.50 -49.33 -3.06
N ARG A 312 20.61 -49.07 -4.01
CA ARG A 312 19.71 -50.08 -4.60
C ARG A 312 20.39 -50.91 -5.68
N LYS A 313 21.60 -50.56 -6.11
CA LYS A 313 22.39 -51.26 -7.12
C LYS A 313 23.50 -52.15 -6.53
N ARG A 314 23.71 -52.11 -5.23
CA ARG A 314 24.53 -53.06 -4.48
C ARG A 314 23.62 -54.09 -3.82
#